data_949462ce09de53f3dc008c02afceef43
#
_entry.id   949462ce09de53f3dc008c02afceef43
#
_cell.length_a   1.000
_cell.length_b   1.000
_cell.length_c   1.000
_cell.angle_alpha   90.00
_cell.angle_beta   90.00
_cell.angle_gamma   90.00
#
_symmetry.space_group_name_H-M   'P 1'
#
loop_
_entity.id
_entity.type
_entity.pdbx_description
1 polymer ?
#
loop_
_entity_poly.entity_id
_entity_poly.type
_entity_poly.pdbx_seq_one_letter_code
_entity_poly.pdbx_strand_id
1 'polypeptide(L)'
;MGSTLVQVNGIRLGVEQRGGPTMNWGHSSSPTLVMLHGFTGSAAGWGDHLDTLAAYGLRVIALDLPGHGQSDAPADPRRYSIEYCRQDILATLQELGVSQGEAVLLGYSMGGRVALYTAFSGFFRALILESASPGLEDPAEREQRRTSDEALAASIERDGVQAFINRWEKLPLFASQSTLPPETREALRGQRLSNRASGLAQSLRGVGTGVQPSLHARLPTLHIPILLIAGELDTKFSAIARSMAQALPQSQLRIVPGAGHAVHLERPEEFDSLVGDFCLLMISVGIRMGANPVSQHSQKRRGICQ
;
A
#
# COMPACT_ATOMS: atom_id res chain seq x y z
N MET A 1 18.57 4.16 9.48
CA MET A 1 18.61 5.10 8.34
C MET A 1 17.38 5.99 8.47
N GLY A 2 17.43 7.27 8.12
CA GLY A 2 16.36 8.22 8.41
C GLY A 2 15.39 8.40 7.25
N SER A 3 14.32 9.15 7.52
CA SER A 3 13.40 9.64 6.51
C SER A 3 14.12 10.53 5.49
N THR A 4 13.86 10.32 4.22
CA THR A 4 14.38 11.13 3.12
C THR A 4 13.24 11.78 2.34
N LEU A 5 13.52 12.92 1.70
CA LEU A 5 12.56 13.58 0.82
C LEU A 5 12.98 13.36 -0.63
N VAL A 6 12.07 12.84 -1.44
CA VAL A 6 12.27 12.63 -2.88
C VAL A 6 11.42 13.63 -3.65
N GLN A 7 12.06 14.42 -4.54
CA GLN A 7 11.40 15.42 -5.36
C GLN A 7 10.86 14.78 -6.64
N VAL A 8 9.53 14.79 -6.81
CA VAL A 8 8.88 14.25 -8.01
C VAL A 8 7.67 15.12 -8.40
N ASN A 9 7.42 15.29 -9.67
CA ASN A 9 6.22 15.94 -10.21
C ASN A 9 5.84 17.25 -9.51
N GLY A 10 6.84 18.03 -9.07
CA GLY A 10 6.63 19.34 -8.42
C GLY A 10 6.31 19.30 -6.94
N ILE A 11 6.37 18.12 -6.27
CA ILE A 11 6.24 17.98 -4.82
C ILE A 11 7.36 17.11 -4.25
N ARG A 12 7.55 17.16 -2.92
CA ARG A 12 8.43 16.26 -2.20
C ARG A 12 7.61 15.20 -1.48
N LEU A 13 8.01 13.94 -1.63
CA LEU A 13 7.44 12.83 -0.88
C LEU A 13 8.41 12.35 0.20
N GLY A 14 7.89 12.12 1.41
CA GLY A 14 8.61 11.46 2.49
C GLY A 14 8.75 9.97 2.22
N VAL A 15 9.95 9.44 2.47
CA VAL A 15 10.29 8.04 2.23
C VAL A 15 11.06 7.49 3.40
N GLU A 16 10.59 6.40 3.98
CA GLU A 16 11.35 5.56 4.90
C GLU A 16 11.88 4.35 4.16
N GLN A 17 13.17 4.00 4.39
CA GLN A 17 13.76 2.82 3.77
C GLN A 17 14.46 1.94 4.82
N ARG A 18 14.31 0.60 4.68
CA ARG A 18 15.05 -0.40 5.42
C ARG A 18 15.54 -1.50 4.48
N GLY A 19 16.58 -2.21 4.90
CA GLY A 19 17.22 -3.22 4.05
C GLY A 19 17.99 -2.58 2.90
N GLY A 20 18.41 -3.37 1.94
CA GLY A 20 19.18 -2.89 0.78
C GLY A 20 20.12 -3.95 0.23
N PRO A 21 21.02 -3.64 -0.69
CA PRO A 21 21.75 -4.58 -1.55
C PRO A 21 22.81 -5.46 -0.87
N THR A 22 22.74 -5.71 0.43
CA THR A 22 23.78 -6.41 1.19
C THR A 22 23.65 -7.94 1.23
N MET A 23 22.62 -8.53 0.61
CA MET A 23 22.49 -9.99 0.53
C MET A 23 22.89 -10.52 -0.85
N ASN A 24 23.85 -11.44 -0.88
CA ASN A 24 24.30 -12.20 -2.06
C ASN A 24 23.23 -13.23 -2.50
N TRP A 25 22.12 -12.77 -3.08
CA TRP A 25 21.10 -13.66 -3.66
C TRP A 25 21.46 -14.15 -5.07
N GLY A 26 22.69 -13.91 -5.54
CA GLY A 26 23.09 -14.28 -6.91
C GLY A 26 22.39 -13.47 -8.02
N HIS A 27 21.58 -12.49 -7.65
CA HIS A 27 20.89 -11.53 -8.54
C HIS A 27 21.21 -10.12 -8.10
N SER A 28 21.22 -9.18 -9.03
CA SER A 28 21.76 -7.82 -8.87
C SER A 28 20.95 -6.88 -7.95
N SER A 29 19.79 -7.29 -7.40
CA SER A 29 18.99 -6.46 -6.49
C SER A 29 18.18 -7.30 -5.49
N SER A 30 18.07 -6.83 -4.23
CA SER A 30 17.11 -7.37 -3.25
C SER A 30 15.68 -7.06 -3.70
N PRO A 31 14.73 -8.01 -3.54
CA PRO A 31 13.33 -7.77 -3.87
C PRO A 31 12.77 -6.62 -3.05
N THR A 32 12.01 -5.75 -3.70
CA THR A 32 11.49 -4.53 -3.09
C THR A 32 10.04 -4.70 -2.65
N LEU A 33 9.75 -4.35 -1.40
CA LEU A 33 8.40 -4.16 -0.88
C LEU A 33 8.12 -2.66 -0.73
N VAL A 34 7.08 -2.16 -1.38
CA VAL A 34 6.62 -0.77 -1.30
C VAL A 34 5.36 -0.73 -0.43
N MET A 35 5.31 0.15 0.58
CA MET A 35 4.23 0.19 1.56
C MET A 35 3.54 1.56 1.56
N LEU A 36 2.20 1.57 1.46
CA LEU A 36 1.34 2.75 1.48
C LEU A 36 0.41 2.72 2.68
N HIS A 37 0.51 3.75 3.54
CA HIS A 37 -0.28 3.88 4.77
C HIS A 37 -1.75 4.24 4.52
N GLY A 38 -2.60 4.05 5.54
CA GLY A 38 -4.00 4.50 5.54
C GLY A 38 -4.17 5.99 5.81
N PHE A 39 -5.42 6.48 5.75
CA PHE A 39 -5.76 7.85 6.14
C PHE A 39 -5.34 8.10 7.59
N THR A 40 -4.78 9.27 7.88
CA THR A 40 -4.12 9.65 9.14
C THR A 40 -2.80 8.95 9.44
N GLY A 41 -2.35 8.03 8.59
CA GLY A 41 -1.08 7.32 8.72
C GLY A 41 0.12 8.10 8.17
N SER A 42 1.28 7.47 8.20
CA SER A 42 2.54 7.92 7.58
C SER A 42 3.47 6.75 7.31
N ALA A 43 4.53 6.97 6.55
CA ALA A 43 5.59 5.98 6.34
C ALA A 43 6.22 5.52 7.67
N ALA A 44 6.52 6.46 8.56
CA ALA A 44 7.04 6.17 9.90
C ALA A 44 6.04 5.38 10.77
N GLY A 45 4.73 5.48 10.49
CA GLY A 45 3.68 4.77 11.21
C GLY A 45 3.71 3.25 11.05
N TRP A 46 4.47 2.71 10.11
CA TRP A 46 4.71 1.28 9.98
C TRP A 46 5.64 0.73 11.07
N GLY A 47 6.39 1.61 11.78
CA GLY A 47 7.19 1.24 12.95
C GLY A 47 8.11 0.05 12.71
N ASP A 48 8.06 -0.93 13.63
CA ASP A 48 8.92 -2.12 13.61
C ASP A 48 8.68 -3.05 12.41
N HIS A 49 7.53 -2.96 11.73
CA HIS A 49 7.27 -3.73 10.51
C HIS A 49 8.34 -3.48 9.44
N LEU A 50 8.88 -2.25 9.36
CA LEU A 50 9.92 -1.93 8.38
C LEU A 50 11.18 -2.77 8.60
N ASP A 51 11.63 -2.90 9.84
CA ASP A 51 12.82 -3.65 10.20
C ASP A 51 12.56 -5.18 10.18
N THR A 52 11.38 -5.60 10.65
CA THR A 52 10.97 -7.01 10.60
C THR A 52 10.91 -7.53 9.16
N LEU A 53 10.26 -6.79 8.27
CA LEU A 53 10.14 -7.17 6.86
C LEU A 53 11.49 -7.08 6.13
N ALA A 54 12.37 -6.13 6.51
CA ALA A 54 13.73 -6.08 5.99
C ALA A 54 14.54 -7.32 6.43
N ALA A 55 14.29 -7.89 7.61
CA ALA A 55 14.93 -9.12 8.06
C ALA A 55 14.58 -10.36 7.22
N TYR A 56 13.46 -10.33 6.46
CA TYR A 56 13.16 -11.32 5.42
C TYR A 56 14.07 -11.17 4.17
N GLY A 57 15.01 -10.23 4.18
CA GLY A 57 15.90 -9.95 3.03
C GLY A 57 15.27 -9.01 1.99
N LEU A 58 14.20 -8.33 2.34
CA LEU A 58 13.53 -7.37 1.46
C LEU A 58 14.19 -5.99 1.56
N ARG A 59 14.20 -5.25 0.44
CA ARG A 59 14.32 -3.80 0.47
C ARG A 59 12.93 -3.24 0.73
N VAL A 60 12.70 -2.64 1.89
CA VAL A 60 11.41 -2.08 2.28
C VAL A 60 11.42 -0.56 2.05
N ILE A 61 10.43 -0.06 1.32
CA ILE A 61 10.23 1.36 1.01
C ILE A 61 8.82 1.73 1.44
N ALA A 62 8.66 2.56 2.47
CA ALA A 62 7.38 3.12 2.85
C ALA A 62 7.29 4.59 2.40
N LEU A 63 6.16 4.97 1.81
CA LEU A 63 5.94 6.30 1.25
C LEU A 63 4.91 7.06 2.06
N ASP A 64 5.19 8.33 2.35
CA ASP A 64 4.17 9.28 2.78
C ASP A 64 3.35 9.74 1.58
N LEU A 65 2.05 9.48 1.56
CA LEU A 65 1.17 10.02 0.53
C LEU A 65 1.04 11.55 0.66
N PRO A 66 0.74 12.29 -0.44
CA PRO A 66 0.57 13.74 -0.37
C PRO A 66 -0.31 14.18 0.81
N GLY A 67 0.12 15.20 1.53
CA GLY A 67 -0.57 15.72 2.71
C GLY A 67 -0.31 15.01 4.03
N HIS A 68 0.38 13.87 4.01
CA HIS A 68 0.70 13.06 5.20
C HIS A 68 2.20 13.06 5.51
N GLY A 69 2.53 12.72 6.74
CA GLY A 69 3.90 12.58 7.20
C GLY A 69 4.79 13.76 6.81
N GLN A 70 5.93 13.48 6.20
CA GLN A 70 6.91 14.47 5.72
C GLN A 70 6.63 14.96 4.30
N SER A 71 5.67 14.37 3.57
CA SER A 71 5.31 14.79 2.22
C SER A 71 4.72 16.19 2.19
N ASP A 72 4.93 16.90 1.07
CA ASP A 72 4.30 18.20 0.87
C ASP A 72 2.77 18.11 0.92
N ALA A 73 2.13 19.22 1.31
CA ALA A 73 0.68 19.35 1.36
C ALA A 73 0.22 20.49 0.43
N PRO A 74 0.12 20.25 -0.88
CA PRO A 74 -0.36 21.23 -1.83
C PRO A 74 -1.75 21.75 -1.45
N ALA A 75 -2.04 23.03 -1.74
CA ALA A 75 -3.35 23.62 -1.44
C ALA A 75 -4.46 23.16 -2.41
N ASP A 76 -4.09 22.74 -3.63
CA ASP A 76 -5.03 22.28 -4.65
C ASP A 76 -5.42 20.80 -4.40
N PRO A 77 -6.71 20.49 -4.09
CA PRO A 77 -7.15 19.11 -3.85
C PRO A 77 -6.97 18.20 -5.05
N ARG A 78 -6.97 18.74 -6.28
CA ARG A 78 -6.73 17.95 -7.50
C ARG A 78 -5.38 17.26 -7.48
N ARG A 79 -4.39 17.85 -6.78
CA ARG A 79 -3.03 17.29 -6.64
C ARG A 79 -3.00 16.01 -5.79
N TYR A 80 -4.07 15.73 -5.05
CA TYR A 80 -4.25 14.51 -4.25
C TYR A 80 -5.06 13.43 -4.99
N SER A 81 -5.47 13.66 -6.24
CA SER A 81 -6.25 12.66 -6.95
C SER A 81 -5.50 11.32 -7.04
N ILE A 82 -6.25 10.23 -7.14
CA ILE A 82 -5.67 8.89 -7.18
C ILE A 82 -4.71 8.72 -8.37
N GLU A 83 -4.95 9.43 -9.48
CA GLU A 83 -4.06 9.46 -10.64
C GLU A 83 -2.74 10.17 -10.35
N TYR A 84 -2.77 11.33 -9.65
CA TYR A 84 -1.54 11.99 -9.23
C TYR A 84 -0.79 11.15 -8.20
N CYS A 85 -1.49 10.52 -7.24
CA CYS A 85 -0.84 9.59 -6.30
C CYS A 85 -0.11 8.46 -7.06
N ARG A 86 -0.75 7.86 -8.08
CA ARG A 86 -0.13 6.84 -8.93
C ARG A 86 1.13 7.35 -9.61
N GLN A 87 1.06 8.53 -10.24
CA GLN A 87 2.20 9.13 -10.95
C GLN A 87 3.36 9.41 -9.99
N ASP A 88 3.08 9.93 -8.81
CA ASP A 88 4.07 10.26 -7.80
C ASP A 88 4.76 9.00 -7.25
N ILE A 89 3.98 7.96 -6.95
CA ILE A 89 4.52 6.67 -6.50
C ILE A 89 5.48 6.10 -7.54
N LEU A 90 5.07 6.04 -8.81
CA LEU A 90 5.90 5.49 -9.88
C LEU A 90 7.17 6.32 -10.10
N ALA A 91 7.06 7.65 -10.14
CA ALA A 91 8.21 8.53 -10.27
C ALA A 91 9.18 8.40 -9.09
N THR A 92 8.64 8.33 -7.85
CA THR A 92 9.48 8.12 -6.65
C THR A 92 10.25 6.79 -6.71
N LEU A 93 9.60 5.72 -7.15
CA LEU A 93 10.26 4.42 -7.28
C LEU A 93 11.35 4.43 -8.36
N GLN A 94 11.13 5.12 -9.47
CA GLN A 94 12.14 5.31 -10.52
C GLN A 94 13.36 6.07 -9.99
N GLU A 95 13.16 7.18 -9.27
CA GLU A 95 14.24 7.95 -8.62
C GLU A 95 15.00 7.10 -7.58
N LEU A 96 14.33 6.16 -6.93
CA LEU A 96 14.95 5.23 -5.99
C LEU A 96 15.59 4.00 -6.68
N GLY A 97 15.60 3.96 -8.00
CA GLY A 97 16.21 2.89 -8.79
C GLY A 97 15.45 1.57 -8.76
N VAL A 98 14.12 1.61 -8.55
CA VAL A 98 13.25 0.43 -8.61
C VAL A 98 12.71 0.30 -10.03
N SER A 99 12.96 -0.85 -10.67
CA SER A 99 12.52 -1.13 -12.03
C SER A 99 11.15 -1.82 -12.07
N GLN A 100 10.50 -1.76 -13.23
CA GLN A 100 9.24 -2.47 -13.48
C GLN A 100 9.43 -3.99 -13.27
N GLY A 101 8.47 -4.61 -12.57
CA GLY A 101 8.49 -6.04 -12.28
C GLY A 101 9.36 -6.44 -11.08
N GLU A 102 10.04 -5.51 -10.41
CA GLU A 102 10.91 -5.79 -9.25
C GLU A 102 10.18 -5.66 -7.91
N ALA A 103 9.13 -4.85 -7.83
CA ALA A 103 8.48 -4.52 -6.57
C ALA A 103 7.14 -5.24 -6.34
N VAL A 104 6.88 -5.58 -5.08
CA VAL A 104 5.56 -5.89 -4.52
C VAL A 104 5.01 -4.61 -3.90
N LEU A 105 3.75 -4.28 -4.20
CA LEU A 105 3.08 -3.11 -3.63
C LEU A 105 2.13 -3.55 -2.52
N LEU A 106 2.27 -2.98 -1.33
CA LEU A 106 1.38 -3.16 -0.20
C LEU A 106 0.64 -1.86 0.09
N GLY A 107 -0.66 -1.94 0.34
CA GLY A 107 -1.43 -0.78 0.77
C GLY A 107 -2.47 -1.14 1.83
N TYR A 108 -2.54 -0.29 2.86
CA TYR A 108 -3.53 -0.37 3.93
C TYR A 108 -4.64 0.65 3.73
N SER A 109 -5.90 0.21 3.77
CA SER A 109 -7.11 1.06 3.77
C SER A 109 -7.11 2.08 2.62
N MET A 110 -6.91 3.39 2.87
CA MET A 110 -6.73 4.42 1.84
C MET A 110 -5.55 4.08 0.93
N GLY A 111 -4.39 3.74 1.50
CA GLY A 111 -3.22 3.30 0.75
C GLY A 111 -3.49 2.05 -0.07
N GLY A 112 -4.35 1.15 0.43
CA GLY A 112 -4.80 -0.04 -0.32
C GLY A 112 -5.63 0.32 -1.55
N ARG A 113 -6.49 1.34 -1.48
CA ARG A 113 -7.23 1.86 -2.64
C ARG A 113 -6.30 2.46 -3.70
N VAL A 114 -5.31 3.25 -3.23
CA VAL A 114 -4.27 3.82 -4.08
C VAL A 114 -3.40 2.71 -4.69
N ALA A 115 -3.02 1.71 -3.89
CA ALA A 115 -2.24 0.57 -4.35
C ALA A 115 -2.97 -0.24 -5.43
N LEU A 116 -4.25 -0.55 -5.21
CA LEU A 116 -5.07 -1.26 -6.20
C LEU A 116 -5.16 -0.49 -7.53
N TYR A 117 -5.40 0.82 -7.47
CA TYR A 117 -5.42 1.66 -8.67
C TYR A 117 -4.05 1.68 -9.38
N THR A 118 -2.98 1.81 -8.60
CA THR A 118 -1.60 1.89 -9.11
C THR A 118 -1.16 0.56 -9.74
N ALA A 119 -1.64 -0.59 -9.24
CA ALA A 119 -1.31 -1.90 -9.76
C ALA A 119 -1.68 -2.09 -11.24
N PHE A 120 -2.72 -1.40 -11.72
CA PHE A 120 -3.10 -1.40 -13.14
C PHE A 120 -2.10 -0.69 -14.08
N SER A 121 -1.04 -0.08 -13.54
CA SER A 121 0.07 0.44 -14.35
C SER A 121 0.93 -0.66 -14.98
N GLY A 122 0.85 -1.89 -14.48
CA GLY A 122 1.73 -2.99 -14.89
C GLY A 122 3.17 -2.88 -14.35
N PHE A 123 3.43 -1.94 -13.43
CA PHE A 123 4.76 -1.74 -12.86
C PHE A 123 5.12 -2.81 -11.81
N PHE A 124 4.15 -3.28 -11.04
CA PHE A 124 4.36 -4.16 -9.91
C PHE A 124 4.21 -5.64 -10.29
N ARG A 125 5.02 -6.49 -9.70
CA ARG A 125 4.96 -7.94 -9.89
C ARG A 125 3.85 -8.62 -9.08
N ALA A 126 3.45 -8.03 -7.94
CA ALA A 126 2.42 -8.53 -7.05
C ALA A 126 1.83 -7.39 -6.20
N LEU A 127 0.68 -7.65 -5.57
CA LEU A 127 -0.06 -6.67 -4.78
C LEU A 127 -0.49 -7.29 -3.45
N ILE A 128 -0.39 -6.53 -2.36
CA ILE A 128 -0.92 -6.87 -1.04
C ILE A 128 -1.90 -5.77 -0.63
N LEU A 129 -3.11 -6.14 -0.26
CA LEU A 129 -4.16 -5.23 0.13
C LEU A 129 -4.67 -5.56 1.53
N GLU A 130 -4.44 -4.67 2.48
CA GLU A 130 -4.97 -4.77 3.82
C GLU A 130 -6.19 -3.88 3.96
N SER A 131 -7.35 -4.45 4.29
CA SER A 131 -8.61 -3.74 4.55
C SER A 131 -8.94 -2.69 3.50
N ALA A 132 -8.79 -3.03 2.23
CA ALA A 132 -8.98 -2.16 1.08
C ALA A 132 -10.29 -2.43 0.34
N SER A 133 -10.70 -1.50 -0.52
CA SER A 133 -11.87 -1.64 -1.37
C SER A 133 -11.59 -1.20 -2.81
N PRO A 134 -12.35 -1.69 -3.80
CA PRO A 134 -12.25 -1.23 -5.18
C PRO A 134 -13.00 0.09 -5.45
N GLY A 135 -13.43 0.79 -4.40
CA GLY A 135 -14.26 1.99 -4.48
C GLY A 135 -15.74 1.69 -4.34
N LEU A 136 -16.58 2.68 -4.63
CA LEU A 136 -18.04 2.57 -4.63
C LEU A 136 -18.55 2.44 -6.07
N GLU A 137 -19.43 1.50 -6.30
CA GLU A 137 -19.96 1.20 -7.63
C GLU A 137 -21.15 2.11 -7.96
N ASP A 138 -22.06 2.29 -6.99
CA ASP A 138 -23.24 3.13 -7.14
C ASP A 138 -22.87 4.62 -7.19
N PRO A 139 -23.29 5.36 -8.25
CA PRO A 139 -23.07 6.79 -8.34
C PRO A 139 -23.71 7.60 -7.20
N ALA A 140 -24.88 7.18 -6.69
CA ALA A 140 -25.55 7.86 -5.59
C ALA A 140 -24.79 7.70 -4.27
N GLU A 141 -24.27 6.50 -3.98
CA GLU A 141 -23.40 6.26 -2.85
C GLU A 141 -22.09 7.06 -2.94
N ARG A 142 -21.51 7.17 -4.14
CA ARG A 142 -20.31 8.00 -4.36
C ARG A 142 -20.58 9.46 -4.07
N GLU A 143 -21.72 10.00 -4.54
CA GLU A 143 -22.10 11.40 -4.29
C GLU A 143 -22.35 11.66 -2.81
N GLN A 144 -23.08 10.78 -2.12
CA GLN A 144 -23.28 10.85 -0.68
C GLN A 144 -21.96 10.82 0.09
N ARG A 145 -21.07 9.92 -0.32
CA ARG A 145 -19.74 9.83 0.28
C ARG A 145 -18.91 11.08 0.03
N ARG A 146 -18.93 11.65 -1.17
CA ARG A 146 -18.24 12.90 -1.50
C ARG A 146 -18.73 14.05 -0.63
N THR A 147 -20.04 14.17 -0.45
CA THR A 147 -20.65 15.19 0.43
C THR A 147 -20.20 14.99 1.88
N SER A 148 -20.15 13.75 2.36
CA SER A 148 -19.71 13.43 3.71
C SER A 148 -18.20 13.70 3.90
N ASP A 149 -17.37 13.37 2.92
CA ASP A 149 -15.93 13.64 2.93
C ASP A 149 -15.64 15.15 2.93
N GLU A 150 -16.42 15.95 2.16
CA GLU A 150 -16.31 17.42 2.17
C GLU A 150 -16.71 18.02 3.52
N ALA A 151 -17.82 17.57 4.11
CA ALA A 151 -18.22 18.02 5.45
C ALA A 151 -17.16 17.69 6.51
N LEU A 152 -16.54 16.51 6.42
CA LEU A 152 -15.45 16.10 7.30
C LEU A 152 -14.21 16.96 7.07
N ALA A 153 -13.81 17.21 5.82
CA ALA A 153 -12.69 18.06 5.46
C ALA A 153 -12.86 19.48 6.02
N ALA A 154 -14.03 20.09 5.81
CA ALA A 154 -14.37 21.41 6.35
C ALA A 154 -14.33 21.43 7.90
N SER A 155 -14.75 20.33 8.57
CA SER A 155 -14.68 20.25 10.02
C SER A 155 -13.24 20.14 10.54
N ILE A 156 -12.37 19.42 9.80
CA ILE A 156 -10.94 19.31 10.14
C ILE A 156 -10.25 20.67 10.02
N GLU A 157 -10.53 21.41 8.95
CA GLU A 157 -9.97 22.76 8.76
C GLU A 157 -10.46 23.76 9.83
N ARG A 158 -11.72 23.69 10.22
CA ARG A 158 -12.31 24.59 11.22
C ARG A 158 -11.91 24.26 12.64
N ASP A 159 -11.98 22.97 13.02
CA ASP A 159 -11.86 22.52 14.42
C ASP A 159 -10.45 22.01 14.76
N GLY A 160 -9.62 21.80 13.76
CA GLY A 160 -8.25 21.30 13.90
C GLY A 160 -8.13 19.78 14.08
N VAL A 161 -6.88 19.30 13.96
CA VAL A 161 -6.55 17.86 14.00
C VAL A 161 -6.93 17.23 15.33
N GLN A 162 -6.70 17.93 16.47
CA GLN A 162 -7.00 17.39 17.80
C GLN A 162 -8.49 17.04 17.95
N ALA A 163 -9.38 17.96 17.58
CA ALA A 163 -10.82 17.74 17.66
C ALA A 163 -11.28 16.63 16.71
N PHE A 164 -10.69 16.56 15.52
CA PHE A 164 -10.93 15.49 14.56
C PHE A 164 -10.51 14.13 15.12
N ILE A 165 -9.28 13.96 15.60
CA ILE A 165 -8.77 12.69 16.12
C ILE A 165 -9.57 12.20 17.33
N ASN A 166 -10.00 13.11 18.21
CA ASN A 166 -10.87 12.77 19.35
C ASN A 166 -12.21 12.10 18.92
N ARG A 167 -12.72 12.45 17.74
CA ARG A 167 -13.91 11.82 17.14
C ARG A 167 -13.55 10.57 16.35
N TRP A 168 -12.46 10.64 15.57
CA TRP A 168 -12.00 9.59 14.66
C TRP A 168 -11.71 8.27 15.36
N GLU A 169 -11.00 8.32 16.49
CA GLU A 169 -10.64 7.15 17.28
C GLU A 169 -11.84 6.41 17.88
N LYS A 170 -12.99 7.09 18.00
CA LYS A 170 -14.23 6.52 18.54
C LYS A 170 -15.13 5.89 17.50
N LEU A 171 -14.74 5.91 16.24
CA LEU A 171 -15.52 5.26 15.18
C LEU A 171 -15.58 3.74 15.41
N PRO A 172 -16.73 3.10 15.17
CA PRO A 172 -16.87 1.64 15.30
C PRO A 172 -15.81 0.85 14.54
N LEU A 173 -15.30 1.40 13.44
CA LEU A 173 -14.23 0.84 12.62
C LEU A 173 -12.95 0.55 13.42
N PHE A 174 -12.70 1.32 14.49
CA PHE A 174 -11.49 1.22 15.33
C PHE A 174 -11.79 0.67 16.73
N ALA A 175 -12.98 0.13 16.96
CA ALA A 175 -13.38 -0.36 18.29
C ALA A 175 -12.42 -1.43 18.84
N SER A 176 -11.93 -2.33 17.98
CA SER A 176 -10.94 -3.36 18.32
C SER A 176 -9.60 -2.81 18.82
N GLN A 177 -9.22 -1.61 18.40
CA GLN A 177 -7.97 -0.96 18.84
C GLN A 177 -7.98 -0.57 20.34
N SER A 178 -9.15 -0.62 21.00
CA SER A 178 -9.24 -0.43 22.45
C SER A 178 -8.49 -1.51 23.24
N THR A 179 -8.26 -2.67 22.66
CA THR A 179 -7.54 -3.80 23.27
C THR A 179 -6.03 -3.75 23.07
N LEU A 180 -5.53 -2.83 22.24
CA LEU A 180 -4.09 -2.64 22.05
C LEU A 180 -3.41 -2.18 23.35
N PRO A 181 -2.10 -2.52 23.55
CA PRO A 181 -1.32 -2.01 24.68
C PRO A 181 -1.40 -0.50 24.80
N PRO A 182 -1.41 0.05 26.01
CA PRO A 182 -1.52 1.51 26.21
C PRO A 182 -0.47 2.31 25.45
N GLU A 183 0.78 1.84 25.44
CA GLU A 183 1.92 2.45 24.73
C GLU A 183 1.69 2.49 23.21
N THR A 184 1.15 1.41 22.64
CA THR A 184 0.82 1.34 21.21
C THR A 184 -0.29 2.32 20.85
N ARG A 185 -1.32 2.43 21.72
CA ARG A 185 -2.41 3.40 21.51
C ARG A 185 -1.92 4.83 21.61
N GLU A 186 -1.01 5.13 22.55
CA GLU A 186 -0.43 6.46 22.70
C GLU A 186 0.45 6.83 21.51
N ALA A 187 1.31 5.94 21.06
CA ALA A 187 2.14 6.11 19.86
C ALA A 187 1.28 6.36 18.62
N LEU A 188 0.24 5.54 18.41
CA LEU A 188 -0.72 5.69 17.31
C LEU A 188 -1.45 7.02 17.35
N ARG A 189 -1.89 7.44 18.55
CA ARG A 189 -2.52 8.74 18.74
C ARG A 189 -1.55 9.90 18.47
N GLY A 190 -0.32 9.81 18.97
CA GLY A 190 0.73 10.79 18.69
C GLY A 190 0.98 10.95 17.19
N GLN A 191 1.12 9.86 16.49
CA GLN A 191 1.28 9.84 15.03
C GLN A 191 0.07 10.46 14.31
N ARG A 192 -1.17 10.15 14.71
CA ARG A 192 -2.38 10.76 14.15
C ARG A 192 -2.43 12.27 14.38
N LEU A 193 -2.03 12.73 15.57
CA LEU A 193 -2.01 14.15 15.94
C LEU A 193 -0.92 14.94 15.21
N SER A 194 0.14 14.30 14.73
CA SER A 194 1.21 14.98 13.96
C SER A 194 0.78 15.38 12.55
N ASN A 195 -0.39 14.95 12.09
CA ASN A 195 -0.91 15.32 10.78
C ASN A 195 -1.24 16.82 10.68
N ARG A 196 -1.23 17.32 9.45
CA ARG A 196 -1.63 18.70 9.13
C ARG A 196 -3.11 18.72 8.75
N ALA A 197 -3.89 19.66 9.36
CA ALA A 197 -5.31 19.79 9.07
C ALA A 197 -5.57 19.97 7.56
N SER A 198 -4.82 20.85 6.90
CA SER A 198 -4.92 21.09 5.46
C SER A 198 -4.60 19.83 4.64
N GLY A 199 -3.56 19.07 5.02
CA GLY A 199 -3.19 17.83 4.34
C GLY A 199 -4.29 16.77 4.39
N LEU A 200 -4.86 16.54 5.57
CA LEU A 200 -5.98 15.61 5.74
C LEU A 200 -7.23 16.06 4.97
N ALA A 201 -7.59 17.35 5.04
CA ALA A 201 -8.75 17.88 4.35
C ALA A 201 -8.61 17.75 2.82
N GLN A 202 -7.45 18.13 2.26
CA GLN A 202 -7.22 18.00 0.82
C GLN A 202 -7.14 16.54 0.37
N SER A 203 -6.62 15.64 1.22
CA SER A 203 -6.63 14.21 0.94
C SER A 203 -8.07 13.65 0.84
N LEU A 204 -8.99 14.04 1.74
CA LEU A 204 -10.40 13.67 1.63
C LEU A 204 -11.03 14.15 0.32
N ARG A 205 -10.74 15.40 -0.08
CA ARG A 205 -11.27 16.00 -1.30
C ARG A 205 -10.70 15.36 -2.58
N GLY A 206 -9.41 14.97 -2.56
CA GLY A 206 -8.71 14.51 -3.77
C GLY A 206 -8.70 13.00 -3.96
N VAL A 207 -8.57 12.21 -2.87
CA VAL A 207 -8.46 10.74 -2.91
C VAL A 207 -9.48 10.04 -2.01
N GLY A 208 -10.49 10.76 -1.51
CA GLY A 208 -11.61 10.18 -0.77
C GLY A 208 -12.35 9.12 -1.60
N THR A 209 -13.01 8.18 -0.93
CA THR A 209 -13.70 7.06 -1.61
C THR A 209 -14.81 7.55 -2.56
N GLY A 210 -15.40 8.73 -2.28
CA GLY A 210 -16.46 9.32 -3.13
C GLY A 210 -15.96 9.88 -4.46
N VAL A 211 -14.68 10.30 -4.54
CA VAL A 211 -14.08 10.82 -5.78
C VAL A 211 -13.29 9.77 -6.55
N GLN A 212 -12.92 8.67 -5.91
CA GLN A 212 -12.23 7.57 -6.57
C GLN A 212 -13.12 6.91 -7.64
N PRO A 213 -12.58 6.59 -8.84
CA PRO A 213 -13.32 5.77 -9.80
C PRO A 213 -13.53 4.35 -9.26
N SER A 214 -14.70 3.76 -9.54
CA SER A 214 -14.94 2.34 -9.23
C SER A 214 -14.01 1.45 -10.06
N LEU A 215 -13.38 0.48 -9.38
CA LEU A 215 -12.48 -0.49 -10.00
C LEU A 215 -13.11 -1.88 -10.15
N HIS A 216 -14.38 -2.08 -9.76
CA HIS A 216 -15.05 -3.39 -9.78
C HIS A 216 -14.98 -4.05 -11.17
N ALA A 217 -15.35 -3.33 -12.22
CA ALA A 217 -15.30 -3.84 -13.59
C ALA A 217 -13.87 -4.14 -14.10
N ARG A 218 -12.86 -3.60 -13.44
CA ARG A 218 -11.45 -3.81 -13.80
C ARG A 218 -10.79 -4.97 -13.05
N LEU A 219 -11.33 -5.41 -11.91
CA LEU A 219 -10.73 -6.48 -11.11
C LEU A 219 -10.40 -7.75 -11.94
N PRO A 220 -11.30 -8.24 -12.82
CA PRO A 220 -11.00 -9.43 -13.63
C PRO A 220 -9.82 -9.28 -14.61
N THR A 221 -9.37 -8.05 -14.87
CA THR A 221 -8.24 -7.79 -15.79
C THR A 221 -6.90 -7.67 -15.07
N LEU A 222 -6.86 -7.78 -13.75
CA LEU A 222 -5.62 -7.68 -12.98
C LEU A 222 -5.01 -9.07 -12.76
N HIS A 223 -4.07 -9.43 -13.61
CA HIS A 223 -3.48 -10.79 -13.68
C HIS A 223 -2.19 -10.98 -12.85
N ILE A 224 -1.85 -10.06 -11.96
CA ILE A 224 -0.73 -10.25 -11.04
C ILE A 224 -1.19 -11.01 -9.77
N PRO A 225 -0.30 -11.74 -9.08
CA PRO A 225 -0.61 -12.35 -7.79
C PRO A 225 -1.03 -11.30 -6.75
N ILE A 226 -2.11 -11.58 -6.01
CA ILE A 226 -2.66 -10.64 -5.03
C ILE A 226 -2.92 -11.35 -3.69
N LEU A 227 -2.44 -10.76 -2.60
CA LEU A 227 -2.78 -11.15 -1.25
C LEU A 227 -3.79 -10.13 -0.68
N LEU A 228 -4.97 -10.61 -0.29
CA LEU A 228 -5.99 -9.85 0.41
C LEU A 228 -5.94 -10.19 1.89
N ILE A 229 -5.77 -9.19 2.76
CA ILE A 229 -5.76 -9.33 4.22
C ILE A 229 -6.89 -8.50 4.79
N ALA A 230 -7.72 -9.09 5.66
CA ALA A 230 -8.74 -8.36 6.42
C ALA A 230 -8.91 -8.99 7.81
N GLY A 231 -9.23 -8.19 8.80
CA GLY A 231 -9.52 -8.68 10.14
C GLY A 231 -10.94 -9.23 10.25
N GLU A 232 -11.11 -10.29 11.02
CA GLU A 232 -12.40 -10.97 11.24
C GLU A 232 -13.45 -10.03 11.85
N LEU A 233 -13.02 -9.15 12.78
CA LEU A 233 -13.88 -8.20 13.49
C LEU A 233 -14.34 -7.03 12.60
N ASP A 234 -13.64 -6.77 11.50
CA ASP A 234 -14.08 -5.81 10.48
C ASP A 234 -14.96 -6.51 9.45
N THR A 235 -16.21 -6.74 9.80
CA THR A 235 -17.17 -7.47 8.96
C THR A 235 -17.38 -6.84 7.60
N LYS A 236 -17.31 -5.49 7.52
CA LYS A 236 -17.46 -4.76 6.27
C LYS A 236 -16.32 -5.06 5.31
N PHE A 237 -15.07 -4.87 5.74
CA PHE A 237 -13.91 -5.07 4.85
C PHE A 237 -13.60 -6.55 4.62
N SER A 238 -13.95 -7.44 5.54
CA SER A 238 -13.94 -8.89 5.32
C SER A 238 -14.92 -9.31 4.21
N ALA A 239 -16.12 -8.72 4.17
CA ALA A 239 -17.07 -8.98 3.07
C ALA A 239 -16.57 -8.42 1.74
N ILE A 240 -16.02 -7.21 1.72
CA ILE A 240 -15.40 -6.61 0.52
C ILE A 240 -14.24 -7.47 0.02
N ALA A 241 -13.34 -7.91 0.91
CA ALA A 241 -12.21 -8.75 0.54
C ALA A 241 -12.65 -10.10 -0.07
N ARG A 242 -13.71 -10.72 0.46
CA ARG A 242 -14.31 -11.95 -0.12
C ARG A 242 -14.85 -11.70 -1.53
N SER A 243 -15.57 -10.58 -1.72
CA SER A 243 -16.07 -10.20 -3.05
C SER A 243 -14.93 -9.93 -4.04
N MET A 244 -13.90 -9.22 -3.61
CA MET A 244 -12.72 -8.98 -4.45
C MET A 244 -12.01 -10.28 -4.81
N ALA A 245 -11.88 -11.21 -3.87
CA ALA A 245 -11.25 -12.53 -4.11
C ALA A 245 -11.98 -13.35 -5.17
N GLN A 246 -13.29 -13.21 -5.27
CA GLN A 246 -14.09 -13.87 -6.32
C GLN A 246 -13.88 -13.25 -7.70
N ALA A 247 -13.60 -11.94 -7.78
CA ALA A 247 -13.44 -11.21 -9.02
C ALA A 247 -12.00 -11.20 -9.56
N LEU A 248 -11.00 -11.36 -8.68
CA LEU A 248 -9.58 -11.30 -9.03
C LEU A 248 -9.06 -12.66 -9.51
N PRO A 249 -8.40 -12.76 -10.68
CA PRO A 249 -8.00 -14.05 -11.26
C PRO A 249 -6.96 -14.82 -10.43
N GLN A 250 -6.07 -14.10 -9.72
CA GLN A 250 -4.94 -14.68 -8.99
C GLN A 250 -4.86 -14.08 -7.58
N SER A 251 -5.83 -14.42 -6.73
CA SER A 251 -5.87 -13.89 -5.37
C SER A 251 -5.83 -14.98 -4.30
N GLN A 252 -5.20 -14.63 -3.18
CA GLN A 252 -5.24 -15.37 -1.92
C GLN A 252 -5.90 -14.46 -0.88
N LEU A 253 -6.88 -14.99 -0.15
CA LEU A 253 -7.56 -14.27 0.92
C LEU A 253 -7.14 -14.82 2.29
N ARG A 254 -6.82 -13.90 3.20
CA ARG A 254 -6.55 -14.17 4.61
C ARG A 254 -7.47 -13.31 5.47
N ILE A 255 -8.37 -13.96 6.20
CA ILE A 255 -9.17 -13.31 7.26
C ILE A 255 -8.49 -13.65 8.57
N VAL A 256 -7.95 -12.63 9.24
CA VAL A 256 -7.14 -12.78 10.45
C VAL A 256 -8.06 -12.80 11.68
N PRO A 257 -8.09 -13.90 12.46
CA PRO A 257 -8.96 -14.02 13.61
C PRO A 257 -8.67 -12.98 14.69
N GLY A 258 -9.73 -12.42 15.27
CA GLY A 258 -9.63 -11.45 16.37
C GLY A 258 -8.92 -10.15 16.02
N ALA A 259 -8.70 -9.84 14.74
CA ALA A 259 -8.24 -8.54 14.26
C ALA A 259 -9.39 -7.72 13.70
N GLY A 260 -9.33 -6.40 13.84
CA GLY A 260 -10.22 -5.44 13.21
C GLY A 260 -9.65 -4.85 11.93
N HIS A 261 -9.86 -3.53 11.73
CA HIS A 261 -9.52 -2.84 10.48
C HIS A 261 -8.00 -2.73 10.22
N ALA A 262 -7.19 -2.67 11.26
CA ALA A 262 -5.73 -2.52 11.16
C ALA A 262 -5.03 -3.80 11.64
N VAL A 263 -4.97 -4.81 10.78
CA VAL A 263 -4.38 -6.12 11.10
C VAL A 263 -2.92 -5.97 11.52
N HIS A 264 -2.16 -5.11 10.84
CA HIS A 264 -0.76 -4.82 11.16
C HIS A 264 -0.57 -4.30 12.60
N LEU A 265 -1.53 -3.53 13.15
CA LEU A 265 -1.49 -3.05 14.54
C LEU A 265 -1.99 -4.09 15.54
N GLU A 266 -3.00 -4.87 15.16
CA GLU A 266 -3.75 -5.74 16.07
C GLU A 266 -3.21 -7.18 16.12
N ARG A 267 -2.51 -7.62 15.08
CA ARG A 267 -1.83 -8.91 14.94
C ARG A 267 -0.51 -8.75 14.18
N PRO A 268 0.45 -8.01 14.74
CA PRO A 268 1.67 -7.61 14.03
C PRO A 268 2.49 -8.79 13.53
N GLU A 269 2.71 -9.81 14.35
CA GLU A 269 3.49 -10.99 13.98
C GLU A 269 2.85 -11.78 12.85
N GLU A 270 1.52 -11.98 12.89
CA GLU A 270 0.78 -12.68 11.85
C GLU A 270 0.79 -11.87 10.54
N PHE A 271 0.63 -10.55 10.62
CA PHE A 271 0.73 -9.67 9.47
C PHE A 271 2.10 -9.75 8.81
N ASP A 272 3.19 -9.66 9.57
CA ASP A 272 4.56 -9.70 9.05
C ASP A 272 4.88 -11.05 8.41
N SER A 273 4.42 -12.16 9.02
CA SER A 273 4.57 -13.50 8.44
C SER A 273 3.83 -13.62 7.10
N LEU A 274 2.56 -13.18 7.04
CA LEU A 274 1.76 -13.22 5.80
C LEU A 274 2.41 -12.41 4.67
N VAL A 275 2.90 -11.21 4.98
CA VAL A 275 3.54 -10.31 4.01
C VAL A 275 4.90 -10.85 3.58
N GLY A 276 5.74 -11.24 4.54
CA GLY A 276 7.09 -11.76 4.28
C GLY A 276 7.06 -13.04 3.43
N ASP A 277 6.24 -14.02 3.82
CA ASP A 277 6.09 -15.29 3.10
C ASP A 277 5.56 -15.08 1.68
N PHE A 278 4.56 -14.20 1.51
CA PHE A 278 4.04 -13.86 0.19
C PHE A 278 5.12 -13.22 -0.70
N CYS A 279 5.89 -12.28 -0.16
CA CYS A 279 6.98 -11.64 -0.90
C CYS A 279 8.04 -12.67 -1.33
N LEU A 280 8.47 -13.57 -0.43
CA LEU A 280 9.45 -14.62 -0.74
C LEU A 280 8.93 -15.59 -1.81
N LEU A 281 7.66 -15.96 -1.76
CA LEU A 281 7.05 -16.80 -2.78
C LEU A 281 7.09 -16.12 -4.15
N MET A 282 6.77 -14.82 -4.24
CA MET A 282 6.80 -14.06 -5.50
C MET A 282 8.19 -13.98 -6.12
N ILE A 283 9.23 -13.95 -5.30
CA ILE A 283 10.63 -13.98 -5.74
C ILE A 283 10.96 -15.33 -6.37
N SER A 284 10.65 -16.43 -5.66
CA SER A 284 10.97 -17.79 -6.06
C SER A 284 10.33 -18.18 -7.40
N VAL A 285 9.13 -17.71 -7.67
CA VAL A 285 8.41 -17.95 -8.94
C VAL A 285 9.07 -17.18 -10.10
N GLY A 286 9.52 -15.94 -9.88
CA GLY A 286 10.23 -15.15 -10.91
C GLY A 286 11.55 -15.76 -11.36
N ILE A 287 12.27 -16.40 -10.45
CA ILE A 287 13.55 -17.10 -10.76
C ILE A 287 13.31 -18.28 -11.71
N ARG A 288 12.22 -19.03 -11.54
CA ARG A 288 11.91 -20.20 -12.40
C ARG A 288 11.49 -19.82 -13.81
N MET A 289 10.90 -18.65 -14.01
CA MET A 289 10.49 -18.18 -15.34
C MET A 289 11.62 -17.49 -16.13
N GLY A 290 12.66 -16.99 -15.47
CA GLY A 290 13.83 -16.38 -16.11
C GLY A 290 14.90 -17.35 -16.60
N ALA A 291 14.85 -18.62 -16.19
CA ALA A 291 15.80 -19.65 -16.60
C ALA A 291 15.29 -20.42 -17.82
N ASN A 292 15.27 -19.78 -18.99
CA ASN A 292 15.17 -20.52 -20.25
C ASN A 292 16.54 -21.16 -20.53
N PRO A 293 16.65 -22.49 -20.71
CA PRO A 293 17.90 -23.10 -21.10
C PRO A 293 18.22 -22.68 -22.53
N VAL A 294 19.34 -21.95 -22.68
CA VAL A 294 19.94 -21.66 -23.96
C VAL A 294 20.17 -23.01 -24.65
N SER A 295 19.44 -23.31 -25.74
CA SER A 295 19.63 -24.47 -26.57
C SER A 295 21.03 -24.46 -27.12
N GLN A 296 21.88 -25.35 -26.60
CA GLN A 296 23.15 -25.69 -27.24
C GLN A 296 22.86 -26.37 -28.58
N HIS A 297 22.85 -25.60 -29.67
CA HIS A 297 22.94 -26.16 -31.01
C HIS A 297 24.37 -26.65 -31.24
N SER A 298 24.56 -27.97 -31.13
CA SER A 298 25.75 -28.67 -31.52
C SER A 298 26.01 -28.45 -33.01
N GLN A 299 27.05 -27.69 -33.34
CA GLN A 299 27.62 -27.72 -34.71
C GLN A 299 28.38 -29.05 -34.90
N LYS A 300 27.70 -30.00 -35.54
CA LYS A 300 28.38 -31.15 -36.19
C LYS A 300 29.20 -30.62 -37.36
N ARG A 301 30.52 -30.56 -37.20
CA ARG A 301 31.47 -30.46 -38.30
C ARG A 301 31.35 -31.73 -39.14
N ARG A 302 30.88 -31.59 -40.37
CA ARG A 302 31.09 -32.60 -41.44
C ARG A 302 32.51 -32.45 -41.98
N GLY A 303 33.34 -33.44 -41.73
CA GLY A 303 34.56 -33.63 -42.48
C GLY A 303 34.22 -34.08 -43.91
N ILE A 304 34.89 -33.50 -44.88
CA ILE A 304 34.96 -33.99 -46.24
C ILE A 304 36.41 -34.36 -46.47
N CYS A 305 36.63 -35.66 -46.73
CA CYS A 305 37.82 -36.17 -47.42
C CYS A 305 37.73 -35.81 -48.90
N GLN A 306 38.70 -35.21 -49.43
CA GLN A 306 39.55 -35.55 -50.58
C GLN A 306 40.52 -34.45 -50.86
#